data_2bddb8a9e238edc54958f00f3f3f384b
#
_entry.id   2bddb8a9e238edc54958f00f3f3f384b
#
_cell.length_a   1.000
_cell.length_b   1.000
_cell.length_c   1.000
_cell.angle_alpha   90.00
_cell.angle_beta   90.00
_cell.angle_gamma   90.00
#
_symmetry.space_group_name_H-M   'P 1'
#
loop_
_entity.id
_entity.type
_entity.pdbx_description
1 polymer ?
#
loop_
_entity_poly.entity_id
_entity_poly.type
_entity_poly.pdbx_seq_one_letter_code
_entity_poly.pdbx_strand_id
1 'polypeptide(L)'
;RSTGSLTPMVTIAVGSDHAGYLLKERLADELRDLGHDVLDLGSHSTDRVDYPDFGAAVGRAVADGVAELGVCVCGSGIGIAMAANKVPGVRAATVHDATSARLTRQHNDANVICLGERLIAPEAASEAMRAWLDAEFEGGRHAGRVDKLSDLDGSSGA
;
A
#
# COMPACT_ATOMS: atom_id res chain seq x y z
N ARG A 1 13.48 23.74 -3.52
CA ARG A 1 13.09 22.39 -3.33
C ARG A 1 13.63 21.82 -2.04
N SER A 2 12.83 21.13 -1.39
CA SER A 2 13.32 20.47 -0.21
C SER A 2 14.47 19.58 -0.61
N THR A 3 15.30 19.26 0.32
CA THR A 3 16.33 18.27 0.14
C THR A 3 15.76 16.97 -0.38
N GLY A 4 14.46 16.88 -0.43
CA GLY A 4 13.80 15.72 -0.88
C GLY A 4 13.91 14.55 0.05
N SER A 5 13.06 13.62 -0.19
CA SER A 5 13.13 12.32 0.44
C SER A 5 14.32 11.56 -0.11
N LEU A 6 14.98 10.79 0.73
CA LEU A 6 15.98 9.83 0.30
C LEU A 6 15.34 8.59 -0.30
N THR A 7 14.01 8.53 -0.34
CA THR A 7 13.27 7.41 -0.89
C THR A 7 13.56 7.28 -2.39
N PRO A 8 14.01 6.11 -2.87
CA PRO A 8 14.21 5.89 -4.28
C PRO A 8 12.89 6.00 -5.05
N MET A 9 12.95 6.49 -6.29
CA MET A 9 11.80 6.50 -7.18
C MET A 9 11.51 5.08 -7.63
N VAL A 10 10.26 4.66 -7.44
CA VAL A 10 9.82 3.30 -7.75
C VAL A 10 8.47 3.34 -8.45
N THR A 11 8.04 2.21 -8.99
CA THR A 11 6.69 2.05 -9.51
C THR A 11 5.76 1.62 -8.38
N ILE A 12 4.67 2.33 -8.22
CA ILE A 12 3.67 2.08 -7.16
C ILE A 12 2.32 1.81 -7.81
N ALA A 13 1.78 0.62 -7.55
CA ALA A 13 0.43 0.28 -7.99
C ALA A 13 -0.59 0.89 -7.03
N VAL A 14 -1.62 1.50 -7.57
CA VAL A 14 -2.71 2.05 -6.76
C VAL A 14 -4.03 1.44 -7.21
N GLY A 15 -4.91 1.19 -6.26
CA GLY A 15 -6.23 0.63 -6.53
C GLY A 15 -7.23 0.99 -5.44
N SER A 16 -8.48 1.05 -5.82
CA SER A 16 -9.57 1.33 -4.89
C SER A 16 -10.87 0.74 -5.39
N ASP A 17 -11.84 0.62 -4.49
CA ASP A 17 -13.23 0.48 -4.92
C ASP A 17 -13.85 1.88 -5.08
N HIS A 18 -15.18 1.91 -5.30
CA HIS A 18 -15.91 3.18 -5.47
C HIS A 18 -15.84 4.07 -4.23
N ALA A 19 -15.82 3.48 -3.03
CA ALA A 19 -15.79 4.24 -1.78
C ALA A 19 -14.42 4.88 -1.51
N GLY A 20 -13.37 4.34 -2.08
CA GLY A 20 -12.00 4.85 -1.95
C GLY A 20 -11.49 5.63 -3.15
N TYR A 21 -12.31 5.82 -4.16
CA TYR A 21 -11.88 6.41 -5.43
C TYR A 21 -11.29 7.81 -5.27
N LEU A 22 -11.96 8.70 -4.57
CA LEU A 22 -11.49 10.09 -4.44
C LEU A 22 -10.17 10.16 -3.69
N LEU A 23 -10.03 9.41 -2.61
CA LEU A 23 -8.76 9.39 -1.87
C LEU A 23 -7.65 8.73 -2.70
N LYS A 24 -7.96 7.66 -3.42
CA LYS A 24 -6.98 7.01 -4.31
C LYS A 24 -6.45 8.01 -5.34
N GLU A 25 -7.32 8.82 -5.95
CA GLU A 25 -6.91 9.83 -6.93
C GLU A 25 -5.97 10.86 -6.32
N ARG A 26 -6.30 11.35 -5.13
CA ARG A 26 -5.44 12.29 -4.40
C ARG A 26 -4.06 11.70 -4.12
N LEU A 27 -4.03 10.47 -3.60
CA LEU A 27 -2.76 9.83 -3.25
C LEU A 27 -1.94 9.50 -4.50
N ALA A 28 -2.58 9.10 -5.58
CA ALA A 28 -1.90 8.87 -6.86
C ALA A 28 -1.25 10.15 -7.39
N ASP A 29 -1.95 11.28 -7.33
CA ASP A 29 -1.39 12.57 -7.75
C ASP A 29 -0.20 12.96 -6.88
N GLU A 30 -0.29 12.75 -5.56
CA GLU A 30 0.84 13.02 -4.67
C GLU A 30 2.06 12.14 -4.98
N LEU A 31 1.84 10.88 -5.30
CA LEU A 31 2.92 9.97 -5.68
C LEU A 31 3.60 10.44 -6.97
N ARG A 32 2.84 10.90 -7.95
CA ARG A 32 3.38 11.46 -9.20
C ARG A 32 4.18 12.73 -8.93
N ASP A 33 3.67 13.60 -8.06
CA ASP A 33 4.36 14.84 -7.68
C ASP A 33 5.69 14.55 -6.98
N LEU A 34 5.77 13.44 -6.23
CA LEU A 34 7.00 12.99 -5.60
C LEU A 34 7.99 12.35 -6.59
N GLY A 35 7.56 12.11 -7.83
CA GLY A 35 8.40 11.55 -8.89
C GLY A 35 8.28 10.04 -9.10
N HIS A 36 7.38 9.38 -8.39
CA HIS A 36 7.16 7.95 -8.61
C HIS A 36 6.34 7.68 -9.85
N ASP A 37 6.56 6.51 -10.46
CA ASP A 37 5.68 6.02 -11.51
C ASP A 37 4.45 5.39 -10.86
N VAL A 38 3.27 5.78 -11.30
CA VAL A 38 2.02 5.26 -10.75
C VAL A 38 1.34 4.35 -11.76
N LEU A 39 1.09 3.12 -11.34
CA LEU A 39 0.28 2.16 -12.09
C LEU A 39 -1.11 2.17 -11.48
N ASP A 40 -2.03 2.89 -12.10
CA ASP A 40 -3.40 3.01 -11.62
C ASP A 40 -4.24 1.84 -12.15
N LEU A 41 -4.60 0.92 -11.26
CA LEU A 41 -5.36 -0.29 -11.59
C LEU A 41 -6.87 -0.13 -11.40
N GLY A 42 -7.32 1.08 -11.09
CA GLY A 42 -8.74 1.37 -10.87
C GLY A 42 -9.12 1.28 -9.39
N SER A 43 -10.37 1.56 -9.10
CA SER A 43 -11.45 1.90 -10.01
C SER A 43 -11.22 3.27 -10.66
N HIS A 44 -12.02 3.57 -11.67
CA HIS A 44 -11.86 4.81 -12.43
C HIS A 44 -13.07 5.74 -12.28
N SER A 45 -13.95 5.46 -11.35
CA SER A 45 -15.14 6.26 -11.06
C SER A 45 -15.69 5.93 -9.68
N THR A 46 -16.75 6.62 -9.30
CA THR A 46 -17.49 6.33 -8.07
C THR A 46 -18.62 5.31 -8.27
N ASP A 47 -18.70 4.70 -9.44
CA ASP A 47 -19.68 3.65 -9.70
C ASP A 47 -19.32 2.41 -8.89
N ARG A 48 -20.35 1.76 -8.35
CA ARG A 48 -20.18 0.63 -7.44
C ARG A 48 -19.39 -0.51 -8.08
N VAL A 49 -18.33 -0.92 -7.38
CA VAL A 49 -17.48 -2.08 -7.73
C VAL A 49 -17.11 -2.81 -6.45
N ASP A 50 -16.52 -3.98 -6.58
CA ASP A 50 -16.16 -4.84 -5.45
C ASP A 50 -14.69 -4.67 -5.08
N TYR A 51 -14.43 -4.32 -3.84
CA TYR A 51 -13.06 -4.06 -3.36
C TYR A 51 -12.09 -5.24 -3.54
N PRO A 52 -12.52 -6.53 -3.45
CA PRO A 52 -11.55 -7.63 -3.61
C PRO A 52 -10.87 -7.66 -4.97
N ASP A 53 -11.57 -7.27 -6.03
CA ASP A 53 -10.98 -7.25 -7.37
C ASP A 53 -9.80 -6.31 -7.44
N PHE A 54 -9.91 -5.15 -6.80
CA PHE A 54 -8.87 -4.12 -6.84
C PHE A 54 -7.74 -4.39 -5.85
N GLY A 55 -8.06 -4.90 -4.66
CA GLY A 55 -7.05 -5.34 -3.71
C GLY A 55 -6.18 -6.46 -4.26
N ALA A 56 -6.81 -7.44 -4.91
CA ALA A 56 -6.08 -8.53 -5.55
C ALA A 56 -5.24 -8.02 -6.73
N ALA A 57 -5.76 -7.10 -7.53
CA ALA A 57 -5.02 -6.55 -8.67
C ALA A 57 -3.74 -5.84 -8.22
N VAL A 58 -3.82 -4.99 -7.19
CA VAL A 58 -2.65 -4.33 -6.61
C VAL A 58 -1.68 -5.37 -6.04
N GLY A 59 -2.21 -6.33 -5.28
CA GLY A 59 -1.39 -7.39 -4.70
C GLY A 59 -0.62 -8.17 -5.75
N ARG A 60 -1.26 -8.55 -6.85
CA ARG A 60 -0.62 -9.29 -7.94
C ARG A 60 0.46 -8.45 -8.63
N ALA A 61 0.21 -7.17 -8.86
CA ALA A 61 1.21 -6.29 -9.45
C ALA A 61 2.47 -6.22 -8.58
N VAL A 62 2.31 -6.15 -7.26
CA VAL A 62 3.43 -6.13 -6.33
C VAL A 62 4.12 -7.50 -6.26
N ALA A 63 3.35 -8.58 -6.12
CA ALA A 63 3.91 -9.93 -6.03
C ALA A 63 4.69 -10.33 -7.29
N ASP A 64 4.21 -9.89 -8.46
CA ASP A 64 4.83 -10.21 -9.75
C ASP A 64 5.99 -9.27 -10.11
N GLY A 65 6.28 -8.28 -9.28
CA GLY A 65 7.37 -7.33 -9.54
C GLY A 65 7.07 -6.28 -10.59
N VAL A 66 5.81 -6.16 -11.03
CA VAL A 66 5.37 -5.10 -11.95
C VAL A 66 5.42 -3.75 -11.23
N ALA A 67 5.14 -3.75 -9.94
CA ALA A 67 5.31 -2.61 -9.06
C ALA A 67 6.10 -3.06 -7.83
N GLU A 68 6.87 -2.15 -7.23
CA GLU A 68 7.60 -2.44 -6.00
C GLU A 68 6.70 -2.33 -4.78
N LEU A 69 5.76 -1.41 -4.80
CA LEU A 69 4.89 -1.08 -3.67
C LEU A 69 3.45 -0.91 -4.16
N GLY A 70 2.51 -0.99 -3.23
CA GLY A 70 1.10 -0.78 -3.54
C GLY A 70 0.38 0.10 -2.51
N VAL A 71 -0.63 0.81 -2.98
CA VAL A 71 -1.53 1.61 -2.15
C VAL A 71 -2.96 1.25 -2.51
N CYS A 72 -3.73 0.83 -1.53
CA CYS A 72 -5.12 0.43 -1.70
C CYS A 72 -6.05 1.30 -0.86
N VAL A 73 -7.19 1.65 -1.39
CA VAL A 73 -8.17 2.46 -0.67
C VAL A 73 -9.58 1.86 -0.85
N CYS A 74 -10.29 1.68 0.24
CA CYS A 74 -11.72 1.39 0.20
C CYS A 74 -12.41 2.23 1.28
N GLY A 75 -13.63 1.92 1.65
CA GLY A 75 -14.34 2.71 2.68
C GLY A 75 -13.65 2.65 4.04
N SER A 76 -13.21 1.48 4.46
CA SER A 76 -12.56 1.26 5.76
C SER A 76 -11.06 0.96 5.65
N GLY A 77 -10.59 0.58 4.48
CA GLY A 77 -9.23 0.07 4.30
C GLY A 77 -9.04 -1.37 4.78
N ILE A 78 -10.07 -1.96 5.36
CA ILE A 78 -9.98 -3.29 5.99
C ILE A 78 -10.19 -4.40 4.96
N GLY A 79 -11.32 -4.35 4.24
CA GLY A 79 -11.64 -5.40 3.27
C GLY A 79 -10.63 -5.49 2.15
N ILE A 80 -10.19 -4.35 1.63
CA ILE A 80 -9.22 -4.34 0.54
C ILE A 80 -7.86 -4.88 0.99
N ALA A 81 -7.50 -4.67 2.26
CA ALA A 81 -6.28 -5.26 2.84
C ALA A 81 -6.39 -6.79 2.92
N MET A 82 -7.56 -7.29 3.33
CA MET A 82 -7.80 -8.73 3.36
C MET A 82 -7.63 -9.35 1.97
N ALA A 83 -8.19 -8.68 0.95
CA ALA A 83 -8.06 -9.14 -0.44
C ALA A 83 -6.61 -9.16 -0.92
N ALA A 84 -5.88 -8.07 -0.68
CA ALA A 84 -4.47 -7.97 -1.07
C ALA A 84 -3.64 -9.06 -0.40
N ASN A 85 -3.88 -9.33 0.89
CA ASN A 85 -3.15 -10.36 1.63
C ASN A 85 -3.47 -11.79 1.20
N LYS A 86 -4.49 -12.01 0.38
CA LYS A 86 -4.73 -13.35 -0.20
C LYS A 86 -3.73 -13.68 -1.31
N VAL A 87 -3.00 -12.70 -1.79
CA VAL A 87 -1.99 -12.92 -2.83
C VAL A 87 -0.66 -13.26 -2.16
N PRO A 88 -0.06 -14.43 -2.45
CA PRO A 88 1.24 -14.78 -1.87
C PRO A 88 2.30 -13.73 -2.18
N GLY A 89 3.08 -13.36 -1.18
CA GLY A 89 4.13 -12.34 -1.30
C GLY A 89 3.68 -10.94 -0.93
N VAL A 90 2.40 -10.73 -0.66
CA VAL A 90 1.86 -9.44 -0.24
C VAL A 90 1.81 -9.34 1.27
N ARG A 91 2.32 -8.25 1.81
CA ARG A 91 2.19 -7.87 3.20
C ARG A 91 1.47 -6.53 3.22
N ALA A 92 0.14 -6.60 3.23
CA ALA A 92 -0.72 -5.42 3.23
C ALA A 92 -1.15 -5.09 4.65
N ALA A 93 -1.04 -3.82 5.01
CA ALA A 93 -1.43 -3.34 6.33
C ALA A 93 -2.37 -2.15 6.22
N THR A 94 -3.47 -2.18 6.96
CA THR A 94 -4.35 -1.03 7.11
C THR A 94 -3.72 -0.07 8.11
N VAL A 95 -3.53 1.19 7.71
CA VAL A 95 -2.89 2.20 8.54
C VAL A 95 -3.84 3.38 8.75
N HIS A 96 -3.70 4.05 9.88
CA HIS A 96 -4.59 5.14 10.29
C HIS A 96 -3.85 6.44 10.57
N ASP A 97 -2.53 6.40 10.63
CA ASP A 97 -1.71 7.58 10.95
C ASP A 97 -0.26 7.34 10.50
N ALA A 98 0.55 8.38 10.64
CA ALA A 98 1.96 8.29 10.27
C ALA A 98 2.71 7.26 11.12
N THR A 99 2.35 7.10 12.38
CA THR A 99 3.02 6.16 13.29
C THR A 99 2.78 4.71 12.86
N SER A 100 1.51 4.33 12.64
CA SER A 100 1.21 2.96 12.18
C SER A 100 1.81 2.66 10.82
N ALA A 101 1.82 3.66 9.93
CA ALA A 101 2.41 3.53 8.60
C ALA A 101 3.92 3.31 8.66
N ARG A 102 4.62 4.08 9.49
CA ARG A 102 6.06 3.92 9.69
C ARG A 102 6.39 2.57 10.31
N LEU A 103 5.67 2.19 11.36
CA LEU A 103 5.93 0.95 12.07
C LEU A 103 5.70 -0.28 11.20
N THR A 104 4.66 -0.30 10.39
CA THR A 104 4.41 -1.47 9.53
C THR A 104 5.49 -1.62 8.45
N ARG A 105 6.11 -0.51 8.02
CA ARG A 105 7.26 -0.60 7.12
C ARG A 105 8.49 -1.10 7.87
N GLN A 106 8.82 -0.49 9.01
CA GLN A 106 10.01 -0.80 9.78
C GLN A 106 10.01 -2.23 10.34
N HIS A 107 8.86 -2.72 10.79
CA HIS A 107 8.74 -3.99 11.49
C HIS A 107 8.21 -5.13 10.63
N ASN A 108 7.28 -4.85 9.74
CA ASN A 108 6.58 -5.89 8.97
C ASN A 108 7.00 -5.91 7.49
N ASP A 109 7.83 -4.97 7.07
CA ASP A 109 8.20 -4.80 5.67
C ASP A 109 6.96 -4.79 4.77
N ALA A 110 5.93 -4.05 5.19
CA ALA A 110 4.69 -3.96 4.44
C ALA A 110 4.96 -3.38 3.06
N ASN A 111 4.61 -4.13 2.02
CA ASN A 111 4.78 -3.71 0.64
C ASN A 111 3.49 -3.12 0.04
N VAL A 112 2.39 -3.20 0.77
CA VAL A 112 1.12 -2.58 0.41
C VAL A 112 0.54 -1.92 1.65
N ILE A 113 0.12 -0.65 1.54
CA ILE A 113 -0.67 -0.02 2.60
C ILE A 113 -2.10 0.16 2.14
N CYS A 114 -3.01 0.11 3.09
CA CYS A 114 -4.43 0.26 2.84
C CYS A 114 -5.01 1.32 3.75
N LEU A 115 -5.89 2.16 3.20
CA LEU A 115 -6.47 3.28 3.91
C LEU A 115 -7.98 3.31 3.66
N GLY A 116 -8.70 3.84 4.64
CA GLY A 116 -10.16 3.93 4.56
C GLY A 116 -10.62 5.36 4.36
N GLU A 117 -11.16 5.67 3.20
CA GLU A 117 -11.59 7.03 2.88
C GLU A 117 -12.61 7.59 3.89
N ARG A 118 -13.44 6.70 4.47
CA ARG A 118 -14.45 7.08 5.46
C ARG A 118 -13.91 7.24 6.87
N LEU A 119 -12.69 6.79 7.13
CA LEU A 119 -12.13 6.70 8.48
C LEU A 119 -10.94 7.61 8.72
N ILE A 120 -10.33 8.15 7.68
CA ILE A 120 -9.13 8.96 7.80
C ILE A 120 -9.29 10.26 7.02
N ALA A 121 -8.86 11.37 7.59
CA ALA A 121 -8.84 12.64 6.88
C ALA A 121 -7.83 12.57 5.73
N PRO A 122 -8.10 13.22 4.60
CA PRO A 122 -7.18 13.18 3.45
C PRO A 122 -5.75 13.60 3.79
N GLU A 123 -5.58 14.63 4.62
CA GLU A 123 -4.26 15.10 5.06
C GLU A 123 -3.52 14.05 5.88
N ALA A 124 -4.23 13.37 6.77
CA ALA A 124 -3.66 12.29 7.57
C ALA A 124 -3.29 11.08 6.71
N ALA A 125 -4.09 10.79 5.68
CA ALA A 125 -3.76 9.74 4.71
C ALA A 125 -2.48 10.06 3.94
N SER A 126 -2.32 11.31 3.52
CA SER A 126 -1.10 11.77 2.85
C SER A 126 0.12 11.64 3.75
N GLU A 127 0.01 12.07 5.01
CA GLU A 127 1.09 11.93 5.99
C GLU A 127 1.45 10.47 6.23
N ALA A 128 0.45 9.60 6.38
CA ALA A 128 0.68 8.17 6.57
C ALA A 128 1.42 7.57 5.38
N MET A 129 0.98 7.85 4.17
CA MET A 129 1.63 7.35 2.97
C MET A 129 3.08 7.80 2.88
N ARG A 130 3.37 9.07 3.16
CA ARG A 130 4.74 9.60 3.13
C ARG A 130 5.61 8.96 4.20
N ALA A 131 5.08 8.78 5.42
CA ALA A 131 5.81 8.13 6.50
C ALA A 131 6.20 6.70 6.12
N TRP A 132 5.29 5.97 5.46
CA TRP A 132 5.55 4.62 4.98
C TRP A 132 6.61 4.60 3.87
N LEU A 133 6.53 5.53 2.92
CA LEU A 133 7.51 5.63 1.83
C LEU A 133 8.91 5.98 2.34
N ASP A 134 9.00 6.82 3.37
CA ASP A 134 10.29 7.30 3.90
C ASP A 134 10.92 6.32 4.90
N ALA A 135 10.17 5.35 5.39
CA ALA A 135 10.68 4.35 6.33
C ALA A 135 11.38 3.20 5.61
N GLU A 136 12.23 2.50 6.33
CA GLU A 136 12.94 1.34 5.81
C GLU A 136 12.74 0.16 6.75
N PHE A 137 12.71 -1.05 6.20
CA PHE A 137 12.66 -2.27 7.00
C PHE A 137 13.93 -2.37 7.85
N GLU A 138 13.74 -2.54 9.15
CA GLU A 138 14.85 -2.58 10.10
C GLU A 138 15.60 -3.92 10.10
N GLY A 139 14.99 -4.97 9.60
CA GLY A 139 15.58 -6.30 9.65
C GLY A 139 15.74 -6.80 11.09
N GLY A 140 16.93 -7.26 11.45
CA GLY A 140 17.23 -7.70 12.81
C GLY A 140 16.23 -8.74 13.31
N ARG A 141 15.64 -8.52 14.48
CA ARG A 141 14.66 -9.44 15.07
C ARG A 141 13.36 -9.55 14.26
N HIS A 142 13.10 -8.58 13.39
CA HIS A 142 11.88 -8.59 12.57
C HIS A 142 12.02 -9.49 11.35
N ALA A 143 13.23 -9.72 10.85
CA ALA A 143 13.47 -10.50 9.64
C ALA A 143 12.91 -11.93 9.73
N GLY A 144 13.17 -12.62 10.82
CA GLY A 144 12.66 -13.98 11.02
C GLY A 144 11.14 -14.04 11.09
N ARG A 145 10.53 -13.00 11.63
CA ARG A 145 9.06 -12.91 11.70
C ARG A 145 8.44 -12.69 10.32
N VAL A 146 9.04 -11.82 9.52
CA VAL A 146 8.61 -11.59 8.14
C VAL A 146 8.79 -12.86 7.30
N ASP A 147 9.88 -13.59 7.50
CA ASP A 147 10.09 -14.88 6.82
C ASP A 147 8.97 -15.87 7.14
N LYS A 148 8.49 -15.89 8.39
CA LYS A 148 7.36 -16.75 8.77
C LYS A 148 6.07 -16.35 8.07
N LEU A 149 5.84 -15.08 7.83
CA LEU A 149 4.70 -14.63 7.03
C LEU A 149 4.79 -15.17 5.61
N SER A 150 5.97 -15.13 5.02
CA SER A 150 6.20 -15.69 3.68
C SER A 150 6.05 -17.21 3.65
N ASP A 151 6.43 -17.91 4.72
CA ASP A 151 6.21 -19.35 4.84
C ASP A 151 4.72 -19.69 4.85
N LEU A 152 3.92 -18.87 5.54
CA LEU A 152 2.49 -19.10 5.66
C LEU A 152 1.75 -18.97 4.33
N ASP A 153 2.19 -18.11 3.43
CA ASP A 153 1.53 -17.90 2.13
C ASP A 153 2.22 -18.67 1.00
N GLY A 154 3.29 -19.39 1.30
CA GLY A 154 4.00 -20.19 0.30
C GLY A 154 4.94 -19.38 -0.58
N SER A 155 5.18 -18.09 -0.28
CA SER A 155 6.07 -17.25 -1.09
C SER A 155 7.55 -17.36 -0.68
N SER A 156 7.83 -18.01 0.43
CA SER A 156 9.19 -18.21 0.93
C SER A 156 10.01 -19.07 -0.01
N GLY A 157 11.24 -18.67 -0.30
CA GLY A 157 12.14 -19.41 -1.16
C GLY A 157 11.85 -19.27 -2.65
N ALA A 158 10.93 -18.42 -3.02
CA ALA A 158 10.62 -18.16 -4.41
C ALA A 158 11.66 -17.24 -5.06
#